data_43819c16842b3f8b4114873785ac91c1
#
_entry.id   43819c16842b3f8b4114873785ac91c1
#
_cell.length_a   1.000
_cell.length_b   1.000
_cell.length_c   1.000
_cell.angle_alpha   90.00
_cell.angle_beta   90.00
_cell.angle_gamma   90.00
#
_symmetry.space_group_name_H-M   'P 1'
#
loop_
_entity.id
_entity.type
_entity.pdbx_description
1 polymer ?
#
loop_
_entity_poly.entity_id
_entity_poly.type
_entity_poly.pdbx_seq_one_letter_code
_entity_poly.pdbx_strand_id
1 'polypeptide(L)'
;MVTLPSIPVQGKLTEGYDLSGLTWLRVGGPADWLFLPKDADDLEAFLKALPEDIDIFPMGVGSNLIVRDGGLRAVVIRLGRAFAGISIEGSRVTAGAAALDAQVARKAAEAGRDLTFLRTIPGAIGGAVRMNAGCYGSYVADHFISADVMLRDGSRVKLTPEELNFRYRQSDLPNQAVILSATFEAEAGDPDALAARMEDQLAKRDATQPTKDRTAGSTFRNPAGFSSTGQADDRHDLKAWKVIDEAGLRGATKGGAQMSPKHPNFLVNTGDATAADLEGLGEEVRQRVFDHSGIRLEWEIMRVGEPAP
;
A
#
# COMPACT_ATOMS: atom_id res chain seq x y z
N MET A 1 14.95 -19.73 9.23
CA MET A 1 15.68 -18.61 8.57
C MET A 1 16.26 -19.14 7.27
N VAL A 2 16.05 -18.41 6.17
CA VAL A 2 16.60 -18.76 4.86
C VAL A 2 18.10 -18.45 4.84
N THR A 3 18.91 -19.40 4.37
CA THR A 3 20.35 -19.19 4.23
C THR A 3 20.64 -18.71 2.80
N LEU A 4 21.25 -17.55 2.65
CA LEU A 4 21.68 -17.06 1.34
C LEU A 4 23.10 -17.53 1.00
N PRO A 5 23.37 -17.86 -0.27
CA PRO A 5 24.74 -17.97 -0.76
C PRO A 5 25.40 -16.58 -0.70
N SER A 6 26.73 -16.53 -0.83
CA SER A 6 27.43 -15.23 -0.93
C SER A 6 27.07 -14.57 -2.28
N ILE A 7 26.15 -13.59 -2.21
CA ILE A 7 25.76 -12.80 -3.38
C ILE A 7 26.38 -11.39 -3.21
N PRO A 8 27.24 -10.96 -4.15
CA PRO A 8 27.81 -9.62 -4.10
C PRO A 8 26.71 -8.60 -4.39
N VAL A 9 26.57 -7.60 -3.51
CA VAL A 9 25.62 -6.48 -3.64
C VAL A 9 26.37 -5.15 -3.52
N GLN A 10 25.88 -4.13 -4.20
CA GLN A 10 26.36 -2.74 -4.04
C GLN A 10 25.53 -1.96 -3.01
N GLY A 11 24.28 -2.36 -2.80
CA GLY A 11 23.39 -1.86 -1.78
C GLY A 11 23.63 -2.48 -0.41
N LYS A 12 22.61 -2.52 0.43
CA LYS A 12 22.70 -3.07 1.78
C LYS A 12 21.84 -4.33 1.92
N LEU A 13 22.48 -5.44 2.29
CA LEU A 13 21.83 -6.69 2.64
C LEU A 13 21.99 -6.93 4.15
N THR A 14 20.89 -7.15 4.87
CA THR A 14 20.90 -7.28 6.34
C THR A 14 20.10 -8.51 6.73
N GLU A 15 20.71 -9.41 7.49
CA GLU A 15 20.09 -10.61 8.03
C GLU A 15 19.25 -10.30 9.27
N GLY A 16 18.11 -11.01 9.44
CA GLY A 16 17.27 -10.94 10.64
C GLY A 16 16.70 -9.56 10.95
N TYR A 17 16.35 -8.79 9.93
CA TYR A 17 15.94 -7.39 10.11
C TYR A 17 14.52 -7.27 10.69
N ASP A 18 14.36 -6.58 11.81
CA ASP A 18 13.07 -6.27 12.42
C ASP A 18 12.23 -5.35 11.50
N LEU A 19 11.08 -5.87 11.04
CA LEU A 19 10.20 -5.15 10.13
C LEU A 19 9.21 -4.21 10.83
N SER A 20 9.03 -4.30 12.14
CA SER A 20 8.08 -3.46 12.89
C SER A 20 8.29 -1.97 12.65
N GLY A 21 9.56 -1.54 12.61
CA GLY A 21 9.95 -0.17 12.31
C GLY A 21 9.62 0.32 10.90
N LEU A 22 9.36 -0.60 9.96
CA LEU A 22 9.05 -0.31 8.55
C LEU A 22 7.56 -0.33 8.23
N THR A 23 6.70 -0.78 9.14
CA THR A 23 5.24 -0.77 8.98
C THR A 23 4.61 0.46 9.64
N TRP A 24 3.50 0.94 9.09
CA TRP A 24 2.76 2.05 9.71
C TRP A 24 2.07 1.63 11.00
N LEU A 25 1.63 0.38 11.09
CA LEU A 25 1.05 -0.20 12.31
C LEU A 25 2.09 -0.44 13.42
N ARG A 26 3.40 -0.36 13.09
CA ARG A 26 4.49 -0.60 14.04
C ARG A 26 4.45 -1.98 14.70
N VAL A 27 4.03 -2.96 13.93
CA VAL A 27 4.04 -4.39 14.31
C VAL A 27 4.79 -5.20 13.26
N GLY A 28 5.26 -6.37 13.64
CA GLY A 28 5.86 -7.36 12.76
C GLY A 28 7.15 -7.96 13.32
N GLY A 29 7.35 -9.24 13.02
CA GLY A 29 8.59 -9.95 13.30
C GLY A 29 9.67 -9.66 12.24
N PRO A 30 10.82 -10.35 12.34
CA PRO A 30 11.96 -10.13 11.45
C PRO A 30 11.72 -10.71 10.04
N ALA A 31 12.28 -10.04 9.03
CA ALA A 31 12.59 -10.68 7.76
C ALA A 31 13.82 -11.55 7.90
N ASP A 32 13.88 -12.69 7.21
CA ASP A 32 15.12 -13.46 7.16
C ASP A 32 16.23 -12.59 6.56
N TRP A 33 15.92 -11.82 5.52
CA TRP A 33 16.82 -10.83 4.93
C TRP A 33 16.07 -9.57 4.49
N LEU A 34 16.71 -8.42 4.65
CA LEU A 34 16.29 -7.15 4.05
C LEU A 34 17.35 -6.70 3.05
N PHE A 35 16.95 -6.53 1.79
CA PHE A 35 17.79 -5.98 0.73
C PHE A 35 17.32 -4.57 0.34
N LEU A 36 18.26 -3.63 0.41
CA LEU A 36 18.11 -2.26 -0.06
C LEU A 36 19.02 -2.07 -1.27
N PRO A 37 18.55 -2.32 -2.51
CA PRO A 37 19.39 -2.20 -3.69
C PRO A 37 19.85 -0.75 -3.89
N LYS A 38 21.07 -0.57 -4.36
CA LYS A 38 21.63 0.73 -4.71
C LYS A 38 20.89 1.36 -5.90
N ASP A 39 20.64 0.54 -6.93
CA ASP A 39 19.96 0.90 -8.17
C ASP A 39 19.34 -0.34 -8.84
N ALA A 40 18.81 -0.18 -10.04
CA ALA A 40 18.15 -1.26 -10.77
C ALA A 40 19.13 -2.35 -11.25
N ASP A 41 20.38 -1.99 -11.53
CA ASP A 41 21.38 -2.97 -11.97
C ASP A 41 21.85 -3.84 -10.82
N ASP A 42 21.99 -3.28 -9.62
CA ASP A 42 22.27 -4.02 -8.39
C ASP A 42 21.10 -4.98 -8.03
N LEU A 43 19.85 -4.53 -8.19
CA LEU A 43 18.68 -5.38 -7.99
C LEU A 43 18.65 -6.53 -9.01
N GLU A 44 18.90 -6.25 -10.27
CA GLU A 44 18.94 -7.25 -11.34
C GLU A 44 20.02 -8.32 -11.07
N ALA A 45 21.25 -7.88 -10.75
CA ALA A 45 22.36 -8.78 -10.44
C ALA A 45 22.03 -9.65 -9.23
N PHE A 46 21.43 -9.08 -8.19
CA PHE A 46 21.01 -9.81 -7.00
C PHE A 46 19.97 -10.89 -7.35
N LEU A 47 18.90 -10.54 -8.09
CA LEU A 47 17.83 -11.48 -8.44
C LEU A 47 18.31 -12.62 -9.33
N LYS A 48 19.21 -12.33 -10.27
CA LYS A 48 19.82 -13.37 -11.12
C LYS A 48 20.69 -14.35 -10.35
N ALA A 49 21.31 -13.91 -9.26
CA ALA A 49 22.14 -14.74 -8.40
C ALA A 49 21.37 -15.44 -7.28
N LEU A 50 20.15 -14.99 -6.98
CA LEU A 50 19.32 -15.51 -5.90
C LEU A 50 18.69 -16.85 -6.31
N PRO A 51 18.90 -17.97 -5.55
CA PRO A 51 18.26 -19.25 -5.81
C PRO A 51 16.74 -19.15 -5.99
N GLU A 52 16.17 -19.93 -6.91
CA GLU A 52 14.75 -19.86 -7.27
C GLU A 52 13.80 -20.27 -6.13
N ASP A 53 14.27 -21.15 -5.24
CA ASP A 53 13.53 -21.61 -4.06
C ASP A 53 13.48 -20.58 -2.91
N ILE A 54 14.18 -19.47 -3.04
CA ILE A 54 14.14 -18.38 -2.07
C ILE A 54 13.13 -17.32 -2.51
N ASP A 55 12.09 -17.16 -1.71
CA ASP A 55 11.06 -16.14 -1.96
C ASP A 55 11.58 -14.72 -1.76
N ILE A 56 11.05 -13.79 -2.56
CA ILE A 56 11.22 -12.36 -2.32
C ILE A 56 9.88 -11.69 -1.99
N PHE A 57 9.93 -10.64 -1.18
CA PHE A 57 8.79 -9.82 -0.85
C PHE A 57 9.09 -8.34 -1.11
N PRO A 58 8.62 -7.77 -2.24
CA PRO A 58 8.75 -6.34 -2.50
C PRO A 58 7.91 -5.54 -1.50
N MET A 59 8.55 -4.69 -0.70
CA MET A 59 7.93 -3.89 0.34
C MET A 59 8.13 -2.40 0.07
N GLY A 60 7.04 -1.65 0.01
CA GLY A 60 7.06 -0.18 -0.04
C GLY A 60 7.23 0.44 1.35
N VAL A 61 6.45 1.50 1.62
CA VAL A 61 6.49 2.22 2.90
C VAL A 61 5.71 1.52 4.03
N GLY A 62 5.17 0.32 3.79
CA GLY A 62 4.47 -0.46 4.82
C GLY A 62 3.12 0.12 5.26
N SER A 63 2.48 0.93 4.42
CA SER A 63 1.23 1.64 4.73
C SER A 63 -0.03 0.78 4.61
N ASN A 64 0.07 -0.44 4.06
CA ASN A 64 -1.06 -1.38 3.90
C ASN A 64 -0.66 -2.81 4.29
N LEU A 65 0.12 -2.96 5.38
CA LEU A 65 0.66 -4.25 5.80
C LEU A 65 0.46 -4.50 7.30
N ILE A 66 0.06 -5.73 7.62
CA ILE A 66 0.33 -6.38 8.90
C ILE A 66 1.39 -7.45 8.61
N VAL A 67 2.60 -7.26 9.11
CA VAL A 67 3.61 -8.31 9.16
C VAL A 67 3.39 -9.08 10.46
N ARG A 68 3.19 -10.39 10.37
CA ARG A 68 2.94 -11.24 11.54
C ARG A 68 4.17 -11.35 12.43
N ASP A 69 3.92 -11.63 13.71
CA ASP A 69 4.94 -11.57 14.75
C ASP A 69 6.08 -12.59 14.58
N GLY A 70 5.85 -13.72 13.88
CA GLY A 70 6.90 -14.68 13.50
C GLY A 70 7.80 -14.21 12.35
N GLY A 71 7.40 -13.16 11.62
CA GLY A 71 8.19 -12.55 10.55
C GLY A 71 8.05 -13.20 9.18
N LEU A 72 8.94 -12.85 8.26
CA LEU A 72 8.90 -13.26 6.85
C LEU A 72 10.07 -14.19 6.50
N ARG A 73 9.76 -15.40 6.02
CA ARG A 73 10.75 -16.37 5.52
C ARG A 73 11.13 -16.06 4.06
N ALA A 74 11.64 -14.88 3.82
CA ALA A 74 11.93 -14.35 2.49
C ALA A 74 13.02 -13.27 2.53
N VAL A 75 13.49 -12.87 1.34
CA VAL A 75 14.25 -11.63 1.17
C VAL A 75 13.25 -10.49 0.95
N VAL A 76 13.12 -9.60 1.91
CA VAL A 76 12.35 -8.37 1.74
C VAL A 76 13.16 -7.38 0.90
N ILE A 77 12.62 -6.96 -0.24
CA ILE A 77 13.24 -5.96 -1.11
C ILE A 77 12.56 -4.62 -0.89
N ARG A 78 13.32 -3.62 -0.45
CA ARG A 78 12.83 -2.27 -0.25
C ARG A 78 13.61 -1.28 -1.10
N LEU A 79 12.91 -0.65 -2.05
CA LEU A 79 13.50 0.32 -2.95
C LEU A 79 13.77 1.64 -2.22
N GLY A 80 14.96 2.21 -2.46
CA GLY A 80 15.42 3.43 -1.84
C GLY A 80 15.30 4.65 -2.77
N ARG A 81 16.08 5.70 -2.43
CA ARG A 81 16.04 7.01 -3.10
C ARG A 81 16.32 6.95 -4.61
N ALA A 82 17.14 6.00 -5.07
CA ALA A 82 17.43 5.81 -6.50
C ALA A 82 16.18 5.52 -7.34
N PHE A 83 15.13 5.01 -6.71
CA PHE A 83 13.85 4.67 -7.34
C PHE A 83 12.73 5.69 -7.00
N ALA A 84 13.08 6.90 -6.58
CA ALA A 84 12.12 7.95 -6.18
C ALA A 84 12.10 9.15 -7.15
N GLY A 85 12.71 9.02 -8.34
CA GLY A 85 12.71 10.07 -9.36
C GLY A 85 11.29 10.37 -9.84
N ILE A 86 11.02 11.64 -10.20
CA ILE A 86 9.77 12.08 -10.80
C ILE A 86 10.13 12.98 -11.98
N SER A 87 9.64 12.66 -13.16
CA SER A 87 9.75 13.49 -14.38
C SER A 87 8.39 13.77 -14.97
N ILE A 88 8.25 14.93 -15.60
CA ILE A 88 7.01 15.39 -16.23
C ILE A 88 7.35 15.88 -17.64
N GLU A 89 6.74 15.25 -18.65
CA GLU A 89 6.95 15.56 -20.06
C GLU A 89 5.59 15.66 -20.76
N GLY A 90 5.19 16.88 -21.08
CA GLY A 90 3.86 17.13 -21.64
C GLY A 90 2.75 16.71 -20.65
N SER A 91 1.88 15.79 -21.06
CA SER A 91 0.82 15.21 -20.21
C SER A 91 1.29 14.00 -19.39
N ARG A 92 2.51 13.52 -19.64
CA ARG A 92 3.02 12.29 -18.99
C ARG A 92 3.79 12.62 -17.72
N VAL A 93 3.44 11.92 -16.65
CA VAL A 93 4.12 11.93 -15.36
C VAL A 93 4.72 10.55 -15.12
N THR A 94 6.06 10.45 -15.11
CA THR A 94 6.75 9.20 -14.77
C THR A 94 7.34 9.32 -13.38
N ALA A 95 7.01 8.35 -12.52
CA ALA A 95 7.46 8.32 -11.14
C ALA A 95 8.06 6.96 -10.79
N GLY A 96 9.21 6.97 -10.12
CA GLY A 96 9.83 5.78 -9.57
C GLY A 96 8.97 5.15 -8.48
N ALA A 97 9.05 3.84 -8.34
CA ALA A 97 8.17 3.07 -7.44
C ALA A 97 8.32 3.45 -5.95
N ALA A 98 9.47 4.03 -5.54
CA ALA A 98 9.68 4.54 -4.19
C ALA A 98 9.29 6.02 -4.02
N ALA A 99 8.84 6.71 -5.08
CA ALA A 99 8.30 8.06 -4.97
C ALA A 99 6.99 8.02 -4.16
N LEU A 100 6.88 8.90 -3.16
CA LEU A 100 5.67 9.00 -2.36
C LEU A 100 4.51 9.56 -3.18
N ASP A 101 3.34 8.94 -3.11
CA ASP A 101 2.14 9.34 -3.83
C ASP A 101 1.83 10.84 -3.66
N ALA A 102 1.90 11.33 -2.43
CA ALA A 102 1.69 12.74 -2.12
C ALA A 102 2.74 13.70 -2.74
N GLN A 103 3.97 13.23 -2.98
CA GLN A 103 5.00 14.02 -3.66
C GLN A 103 4.75 14.07 -5.16
N VAL A 104 4.32 12.95 -5.75
CA VAL A 104 3.94 12.88 -7.17
C VAL A 104 2.77 13.81 -7.44
N ALA A 105 1.70 13.76 -6.61
CA ALA A 105 0.55 14.65 -6.72
C ALA A 105 0.95 16.14 -6.71
N ARG A 106 1.79 16.55 -5.75
CA ARG A 106 2.23 17.94 -5.64
C ARG A 106 3.05 18.39 -6.86
N LYS A 107 4.07 17.61 -7.26
CA LYS A 107 4.91 17.94 -8.41
C LYS A 107 4.11 17.99 -9.72
N ALA A 108 3.16 17.07 -9.89
CA ALA A 108 2.25 17.09 -11.03
C ALA A 108 1.41 18.37 -11.04
N ALA A 109 0.80 18.75 -9.92
CA ALA A 109 -0.01 19.95 -9.78
C ALA A 109 0.80 21.23 -10.04
N GLU A 110 2.03 21.34 -9.51
CA GLU A 110 2.96 22.45 -9.77
C GLU A 110 3.26 22.60 -11.28
N ALA A 111 3.22 21.50 -12.03
CA ALA A 111 3.39 21.49 -13.48
C ALA A 111 2.06 21.59 -14.27
N GLY A 112 0.93 21.86 -13.60
CA GLY A 112 -0.39 21.96 -14.21
C GLY A 112 -0.92 20.60 -14.70
N ARG A 113 -0.62 19.51 -13.98
CA ARG A 113 -1.07 18.14 -14.28
C ARG A 113 -1.85 17.55 -13.12
N ASP A 114 -3.05 17.06 -13.41
CA ASP A 114 -3.97 16.56 -12.40
C ASP A 114 -3.72 15.09 -12.06
N LEU A 115 -3.05 14.84 -10.96
CA LEU A 115 -2.98 13.57 -10.24
C LEU A 115 -3.32 13.81 -8.75
N THR A 116 -4.22 14.75 -8.48
CA THR A 116 -4.55 15.18 -7.12
C THR A 116 -5.10 14.05 -6.25
N PHE A 117 -5.72 13.02 -6.83
CA PHE A 117 -6.19 11.85 -6.09
C PHE A 117 -5.07 11.13 -5.32
N LEU A 118 -3.83 11.15 -5.80
CA LEU A 118 -2.67 10.57 -5.11
C LEU A 118 -2.32 11.30 -3.81
N ARG A 119 -2.76 12.55 -3.64
CA ARG A 119 -2.36 13.39 -2.50
C ARG A 119 -2.72 12.79 -1.14
N THR A 120 -3.82 12.09 -1.07
CA THR A 120 -4.33 11.51 0.17
C THR A 120 -4.11 10.00 0.28
N ILE A 121 -3.51 9.37 -0.73
CA ILE A 121 -3.13 7.96 -0.66
C ILE A 121 -1.84 7.84 0.14
N PRO A 122 -1.85 7.11 1.28
CA PRO A 122 -0.65 6.93 2.09
C PRO A 122 0.19 5.81 1.50
N GLY A 123 1.19 6.15 0.71
CA GLY A 123 1.96 5.12 0.04
C GLY A 123 3.07 5.66 -0.84
N ALA A 124 3.55 4.77 -1.70
CA ALA A 124 4.46 5.06 -2.78
C ALA A 124 3.93 4.40 -4.07
N ILE A 125 4.34 4.90 -5.20
CA ILE A 125 3.84 4.54 -6.53
C ILE A 125 3.82 3.02 -6.78
N GLY A 126 4.85 2.28 -6.36
CA GLY A 126 4.86 0.82 -6.53
C GLY A 126 3.69 0.13 -5.82
N GLY A 127 3.38 0.57 -4.60
CA GLY A 127 2.22 0.09 -3.84
C GLY A 127 0.89 0.55 -4.44
N ALA A 128 0.83 1.80 -4.91
CA ALA A 128 -0.37 2.35 -5.54
C ALA A 128 -0.74 1.59 -6.83
N VAL A 129 0.23 1.26 -7.68
CA VAL A 129 0.01 0.44 -8.89
C VAL A 129 -0.43 -0.98 -8.52
N ARG A 130 0.28 -1.64 -7.58
CA ARG A 130 -0.06 -3.01 -7.15
C ARG A 130 -1.50 -3.12 -6.65
N MET A 131 -1.97 -2.12 -5.90
CA MET A 131 -3.29 -2.10 -5.27
C MET A 131 -4.36 -1.41 -6.11
N ASN A 132 -4.06 -0.96 -7.32
CA ASN A 132 -4.94 -0.05 -8.04
C ASN A 132 -5.53 0.98 -7.05
N ALA A 133 -4.64 1.70 -6.37
CA ALA A 133 -5.04 2.61 -5.31
C ALA A 133 -5.94 3.73 -5.86
N GLY A 134 -6.91 4.15 -5.09
CA GLY A 134 -7.84 5.19 -5.52
C GLY A 134 -8.63 5.79 -4.38
N CYS A 135 -9.03 7.02 -4.54
CA CYS A 135 -9.91 7.77 -3.66
C CYS A 135 -10.59 8.90 -4.44
N TYR A 136 -11.66 9.45 -3.87
CA TYR A 136 -12.44 10.53 -4.48
C TYR A 136 -12.92 10.24 -5.90
N GLY A 137 -13.22 8.95 -6.21
CA GLY A 137 -13.74 8.52 -7.52
C GLY A 137 -12.68 8.33 -8.60
N SER A 138 -11.39 8.50 -8.29
CA SER A 138 -10.28 8.29 -9.24
C SER A 138 -9.35 7.18 -8.75
N TYR A 139 -8.81 6.40 -9.66
CA TYR A 139 -7.93 5.25 -9.43
C TYR A 139 -6.66 5.35 -10.26
N VAL A 140 -5.64 4.60 -9.85
CA VAL A 140 -4.42 4.44 -10.67
C VAL A 140 -4.76 4.01 -12.09
N ALA A 141 -5.68 3.06 -12.27
CA ALA A 141 -6.09 2.55 -13.58
C ALA A 141 -6.59 3.64 -14.55
N ASP A 142 -7.21 4.71 -14.03
CA ASP A 142 -7.80 5.77 -14.86
C ASP A 142 -6.71 6.64 -15.54
N HIS A 143 -5.50 6.62 -15.00
CA HIS A 143 -4.37 7.44 -15.43
C HIS A 143 -3.18 6.62 -15.93
N PHE A 144 -3.16 5.32 -15.70
CA PHE A 144 -2.00 4.47 -15.93
C PHE A 144 -1.73 4.24 -17.41
N ILE A 145 -0.47 4.46 -17.83
CA ILE A 145 0.03 4.16 -19.19
C ILE A 145 0.83 2.86 -19.18
N SER A 146 1.83 2.76 -18.28
CA SER A 146 2.72 1.59 -18.21
C SER A 146 3.52 1.58 -16.92
N ALA A 147 4.05 0.42 -16.57
CA ALA A 147 5.07 0.29 -15.53
C ALA A 147 6.30 -0.44 -16.04
N ASP A 148 7.49 0.03 -15.65
CA ASP A 148 8.72 -0.74 -15.78
C ASP A 148 8.85 -1.65 -14.56
N VAL A 149 9.01 -2.94 -14.80
CA VAL A 149 8.95 -3.98 -13.78
C VAL A 149 10.14 -4.91 -13.91
N MET A 150 10.70 -5.33 -12.80
CA MET A 150 11.70 -6.39 -12.74
C MET A 150 11.02 -7.68 -12.25
N LEU A 151 11.12 -8.74 -13.05
CA LEU A 151 10.59 -10.05 -12.71
C LEU A 151 11.51 -10.77 -11.73
N ARG A 152 11.03 -11.89 -11.17
CA ARG A 152 11.79 -12.70 -10.19
C ARG A 152 13.14 -13.21 -10.72
N ASP A 153 13.23 -13.45 -12.01
CA ASP A 153 14.47 -13.89 -12.68
C ASP A 153 15.47 -12.77 -13.00
N GLY A 154 15.13 -11.53 -12.63
CA GLY A 154 15.92 -10.34 -12.92
C GLY A 154 15.69 -9.76 -14.32
N SER A 155 14.78 -10.30 -15.13
CA SER A 155 14.41 -9.69 -16.41
C SER A 155 13.60 -8.42 -16.23
N ARG A 156 13.82 -7.43 -17.11
CA ARG A 156 13.07 -6.16 -17.11
C ARG A 156 11.99 -6.20 -18.18
N VAL A 157 10.79 -5.91 -17.79
CA VAL A 157 9.62 -5.85 -18.68
C VAL A 157 8.87 -4.55 -18.49
N LYS A 158 8.15 -4.14 -19.54
CA LYS A 158 7.18 -3.03 -19.45
C LYS A 158 5.78 -3.61 -19.50
N LEU A 159 4.98 -3.36 -18.49
CA LEU A 159 3.61 -3.84 -18.40
C LEU A 159 2.61 -2.73 -18.73
N THR A 160 1.58 -3.09 -19.50
CA THR A 160 0.49 -2.22 -19.95
C THR A 160 -0.73 -2.34 -19.05
N PRO A 161 -1.76 -1.46 -19.19
CA PRO A 161 -3.03 -1.59 -18.47
C PRO A 161 -3.72 -2.94 -18.68
N GLU A 162 -3.67 -3.48 -19.91
CA GLU A 162 -4.29 -4.76 -20.29
C GLU A 162 -3.61 -5.94 -19.56
N GLU A 163 -2.28 -5.91 -19.43
CA GLU A 163 -1.51 -6.95 -18.74
C GLU A 163 -1.70 -6.89 -17.23
N LEU A 164 -1.87 -5.68 -16.66
CA LEU A 164 -2.14 -5.51 -15.22
C LEU A 164 -3.60 -5.74 -14.86
N ASN A 165 -4.54 -5.72 -15.81
CA ASN A 165 -5.95 -6.05 -15.64
C ASN A 165 -6.50 -5.52 -14.30
N PHE A 166 -6.46 -4.21 -14.12
CA PHE A 166 -6.81 -3.54 -12.87
C PHE A 166 -8.26 -3.80 -12.47
N ARG A 167 -8.43 -4.12 -11.18
CA ARG A 167 -9.73 -4.27 -10.51
C ARG A 167 -9.71 -3.50 -9.18
N TYR A 168 -10.84 -3.43 -8.52
CA TYR A 168 -10.91 -2.76 -7.21
C TYR A 168 -9.91 -3.36 -6.22
N ARG A 169 -8.93 -2.56 -5.82
CA ARG A 169 -7.84 -2.93 -4.90
C ARG A 169 -7.00 -4.14 -5.37
N GLN A 170 -6.82 -4.27 -6.68
CA GLN A 170 -6.09 -5.39 -7.27
C GLN A 170 -5.49 -5.04 -8.64
N SER A 171 -4.32 -5.64 -8.93
CA SER A 171 -3.74 -5.75 -10.27
C SER A 171 -3.18 -7.16 -10.46
N ASP A 172 -3.08 -7.61 -11.71
CA ASP A 172 -2.49 -8.91 -12.06
C ASP A 172 -0.96 -8.79 -12.24
N LEU A 173 -0.31 -8.03 -11.35
CA LEU A 173 1.16 -7.96 -11.30
C LEU A 173 1.74 -9.36 -11.09
N PRO A 174 2.73 -9.79 -11.90
CA PRO A 174 3.36 -11.10 -11.75
C PRO A 174 3.84 -11.35 -10.32
N ASN A 175 3.78 -12.60 -9.88
CA ASN A 175 4.20 -12.96 -8.53
C ASN A 175 5.66 -12.56 -8.29
N GLN A 176 5.94 -11.99 -7.12
CA GLN A 176 7.28 -11.54 -6.72
C GLN A 176 7.90 -10.48 -7.67
N ALA A 177 7.15 -9.88 -8.57
CA ALA A 177 7.65 -8.82 -9.42
C ALA A 177 7.86 -7.52 -8.63
N VAL A 178 8.92 -6.78 -8.97
CA VAL A 178 9.28 -5.49 -8.37
C VAL A 178 9.00 -4.38 -9.38
N ILE A 179 8.04 -3.51 -9.08
CA ILE A 179 7.80 -2.29 -9.88
C ILE A 179 8.98 -1.36 -9.67
N LEU A 180 9.58 -0.88 -10.76
CA LEU A 180 10.69 0.08 -10.73
C LEU A 180 10.20 1.51 -10.92
N SER A 181 9.26 1.73 -11.84
CA SER A 181 8.61 3.00 -12.12
C SER A 181 7.23 2.80 -12.74
N ALA A 182 6.42 3.85 -12.74
CA ALA A 182 5.16 3.89 -13.49
C ALA A 182 4.99 5.23 -14.20
N THR A 183 4.34 5.21 -15.37
CA THR A 183 4.01 6.39 -16.17
C THR A 183 2.50 6.55 -16.19
N PHE A 184 2.06 7.78 -15.98
CA PHE A 184 0.65 8.19 -15.93
C PHE A 184 0.37 9.25 -16.98
N GLU A 185 -0.81 9.22 -17.58
CA GLU A 185 -1.39 10.34 -18.32
C GLU A 185 -2.11 11.25 -17.33
N ALA A 186 -1.83 12.54 -17.35
CA ALA A 186 -2.42 13.52 -16.44
C ALA A 186 -3.03 14.68 -17.21
N GLU A 187 -4.30 14.94 -16.99
CA GLU A 187 -5.02 16.06 -17.61
C GLU A 187 -4.40 17.40 -17.22
N ALA A 188 -4.57 18.39 -18.09
CA ALA A 188 -4.15 19.75 -17.79
C ALA A 188 -5.09 20.39 -16.75
N GLY A 189 -4.52 21.13 -15.81
CA GLY A 189 -5.26 21.85 -14.79
C GLY A 189 -4.53 23.11 -14.36
N ASP A 190 -5.27 24.04 -13.76
CA ASP A 190 -4.69 25.25 -13.17
C ASP A 190 -3.95 24.85 -11.86
N PRO A 191 -2.64 25.17 -11.70
CA PRO A 191 -1.85 24.76 -10.54
C PRO A 191 -2.45 25.20 -9.20
N ASP A 192 -2.99 26.42 -9.12
CA ASP A 192 -3.56 26.96 -7.88
C ASP A 192 -4.86 26.24 -7.54
N ALA A 193 -5.71 25.94 -8.53
CA ALA A 193 -6.93 25.15 -8.34
C ALA A 193 -6.62 23.71 -7.92
N LEU A 194 -5.59 23.08 -8.49
CA LEU A 194 -5.15 21.74 -8.12
C LEU A 194 -4.59 21.71 -6.69
N ALA A 195 -3.79 22.71 -6.31
CA ALA A 195 -3.29 22.86 -4.95
C ALA A 195 -4.43 23.02 -3.93
N ALA A 196 -5.39 23.92 -4.21
CA ALA A 196 -6.56 24.14 -3.35
C ALA A 196 -7.40 22.86 -3.18
N ARG A 197 -7.60 22.09 -4.26
CA ARG A 197 -8.29 20.79 -4.20
C ARG A 197 -7.57 19.79 -3.28
N MET A 198 -6.24 19.70 -3.37
CA MET A 198 -5.44 18.81 -2.51
C MET A 198 -5.56 19.20 -1.02
N GLU A 199 -5.57 20.48 -0.69
CA GLU A 199 -5.73 20.95 0.68
C GLU A 199 -7.13 20.63 1.22
N ASP A 200 -8.19 20.84 0.42
CA ASP A 200 -9.56 20.46 0.79
C ASP A 200 -9.69 18.94 1.03
N GLN A 201 -9.11 18.13 0.17
CA GLN A 201 -9.08 16.66 0.34
C GLN A 201 -8.36 16.25 1.63
N LEU A 202 -7.23 16.89 1.96
CA LEU A 202 -6.51 16.62 3.21
C LEU A 202 -7.34 17.03 4.43
N ALA A 203 -7.94 18.21 4.40
CA ALA A 203 -8.78 18.70 5.50
C ALA A 203 -9.96 17.75 5.76
N LYS A 204 -10.64 17.29 4.71
CA LYS A 204 -11.71 16.29 4.80
C LYS A 204 -11.22 14.97 5.39
N ARG A 205 -10.07 14.51 4.96
CA ARG A 205 -9.47 13.28 5.48
C ARG A 205 -9.10 13.42 6.95
N ASP A 206 -8.44 14.50 7.34
CA ASP A 206 -8.06 14.76 8.73
C ASP A 206 -9.28 14.91 9.64
N ALA A 207 -10.38 15.44 9.12
CA ALA A 207 -11.64 15.53 9.86
C ALA A 207 -12.29 14.16 10.12
N THR A 208 -12.15 13.20 9.20
CA THR A 208 -12.94 11.95 9.21
C THR A 208 -12.12 10.69 9.53
N GLN A 209 -10.80 10.71 9.38
CA GLN A 209 -9.94 9.53 9.52
C GLN A 209 -8.87 9.73 10.60
N PRO A 210 -8.34 8.65 11.20
CA PRO A 210 -7.32 8.70 12.24
C PRO A 210 -5.91 8.88 11.66
N THR A 211 -5.67 9.99 10.94
CA THR A 211 -4.44 10.24 10.16
C THR A 211 -3.18 10.39 11.00
N LYS A 212 -3.33 10.62 12.33
CA LYS A 212 -2.22 10.76 13.28
C LYS A 212 -1.92 9.48 14.05
N ASP A 213 -2.76 8.46 13.91
CA ASP A 213 -2.64 7.20 14.64
C ASP A 213 -1.78 6.19 13.86
N ARG A 214 -1.29 5.17 14.57
CA ARG A 214 -0.60 4.03 13.95
C ARG A 214 -1.63 3.12 13.28
N THR A 215 -1.89 3.37 11.99
CA THR A 215 -2.89 2.64 11.20
C THR A 215 -2.39 2.38 9.79
N ALA A 216 -2.93 1.37 9.13
CA ALA A 216 -2.61 1.01 7.75
C ALA A 216 -3.76 1.32 6.78
N GLY A 217 -4.54 2.37 7.06
CA GLY A 217 -5.69 2.73 6.22
C GLY A 217 -6.93 1.88 6.48
N SER A 218 -7.77 1.74 5.48
CA SER A 218 -8.98 0.91 5.55
C SER A 218 -8.64 -0.54 5.83
N THR A 219 -9.24 -1.12 6.88
CA THR A 219 -9.02 -2.51 7.26
C THR A 219 -9.65 -3.47 6.27
N PHE A 220 -10.88 -3.15 5.86
CA PHE A 220 -11.67 -3.98 4.97
C PHE A 220 -12.07 -3.23 3.71
N ARG A 221 -12.18 -3.97 2.60
CA ARG A 221 -12.74 -3.48 1.34
C ARG A 221 -14.20 -3.10 1.53
N ASN A 222 -14.66 -2.09 0.79
CA ASN A 222 -16.08 -1.81 0.74
C ASN A 222 -16.81 -2.97 0.04
N PRO A 223 -17.85 -3.57 0.65
CA PRO A 223 -18.65 -4.61 0.01
C PRO A 223 -19.27 -4.17 -1.31
N ALA A 224 -19.48 -2.88 -1.50
CA ALA A 224 -19.93 -2.29 -2.77
C ALA A 224 -18.94 -2.45 -3.93
N GLY A 225 -17.67 -2.77 -3.66
CA GLY A 225 -16.63 -2.96 -4.69
C GLY A 225 -16.03 -1.66 -5.26
N PHE A 226 -16.21 -0.52 -4.59
CA PHE A 226 -15.62 0.76 -5.00
C PHE A 226 -15.36 1.68 -3.80
N SER A 227 -14.44 2.64 -3.99
CA SER A 227 -14.12 3.67 -3.00
C SER A 227 -15.22 4.73 -2.91
N SER A 228 -15.25 5.47 -1.80
CA SER A 228 -16.10 6.67 -1.69
C SER A 228 -15.67 7.73 -2.70
N THR A 229 -16.64 8.39 -3.31
CA THR A 229 -16.41 9.48 -4.26
C THR A 229 -16.16 10.81 -3.55
N GLY A 230 -16.62 10.94 -2.30
CA GLY A 230 -16.59 12.19 -1.55
C GLY A 230 -17.60 13.23 -2.03
N GLN A 231 -18.53 12.85 -2.92
CA GLN A 231 -19.59 13.70 -3.41
C GLN A 231 -20.86 13.57 -2.55
N ALA A 232 -21.80 14.50 -2.69
CA ALA A 232 -23.03 14.53 -1.91
C ALA A 232 -23.98 13.34 -2.20
N ASP A 233 -23.84 12.73 -3.39
CA ASP A 233 -24.62 11.58 -3.84
C ASP A 233 -23.93 10.23 -3.57
N ASP A 234 -22.81 10.22 -2.83
CA ASP A 234 -22.06 9.00 -2.51
C ASP A 234 -22.94 8.02 -1.70
N ARG A 235 -23.09 6.82 -2.19
CA ARG A 235 -23.91 5.77 -1.56
C ARG A 235 -23.10 5.05 -0.48
N HIS A 236 -23.67 4.98 0.73
CA HIS A 236 -22.97 4.41 1.89
C HIS A 236 -23.48 3.04 2.34
N ASP A 237 -24.56 2.52 1.75
CA ASP A 237 -25.25 1.32 2.24
C ASP A 237 -24.35 0.08 2.35
N LEU A 238 -23.38 -0.04 1.44
CA LEU A 238 -22.37 -1.10 1.42
C LEU A 238 -20.95 -0.58 1.61
N LYS A 239 -20.76 0.45 2.44
CA LYS A 239 -19.42 0.86 2.88
C LYS A 239 -19.04 0.09 4.14
N ALA A 240 -17.81 -0.41 4.18
CA ALA A 240 -17.33 -1.21 5.30
C ALA A 240 -17.47 -0.48 6.66
N TRP A 241 -17.15 0.83 6.70
CA TRP A 241 -17.28 1.60 7.93
C TRP A 241 -18.71 1.61 8.49
N LYS A 242 -19.72 1.67 7.61
CA LYS A 242 -21.13 1.75 8.03
C LYS A 242 -21.59 0.40 8.61
N VAL A 243 -21.33 -0.71 7.91
CA VAL A 243 -21.74 -2.04 8.42
C VAL A 243 -21.01 -2.43 9.71
N ILE A 244 -19.77 -1.94 9.92
CA ILE A 244 -19.03 -2.13 11.17
C ILE A 244 -19.65 -1.30 12.29
N ASP A 245 -20.03 -0.05 12.00
CA ASP A 245 -20.67 0.86 12.96
C ASP A 245 -22.05 0.35 13.40
N GLU A 246 -22.87 -0.11 12.45
CA GLU A 246 -24.19 -0.70 12.69
C GLU A 246 -24.12 -2.00 13.54
N ALA A 247 -23.03 -2.76 13.42
CA ALA A 247 -22.75 -3.91 14.28
C ALA A 247 -22.24 -3.53 15.68
N GLY A 248 -22.17 -2.22 16.03
CA GLY A 248 -21.71 -1.72 17.33
C GLY A 248 -20.23 -1.92 17.61
N LEU A 249 -19.38 -1.91 16.57
CA LEU A 249 -17.96 -2.25 16.67
C LEU A 249 -17.02 -1.04 16.63
N ARG A 250 -17.57 0.18 16.57
CA ARG A 250 -16.79 1.40 16.73
C ARG A 250 -16.10 1.40 18.10
N GLY A 251 -14.79 1.57 18.12
CA GLY A 251 -13.99 1.58 19.34
C GLY A 251 -13.73 0.21 19.96
N ALA A 252 -14.19 -0.91 19.34
CA ALA A 252 -13.90 -2.26 19.81
C ALA A 252 -12.39 -2.49 19.96
N THR A 253 -11.98 -3.22 21.02
CA THR A 253 -10.57 -3.44 21.36
C THR A 253 -10.25 -4.92 21.56
N LYS A 254 -8.99 -5.29 21.31
CA LYS A 254 -8.41 -6.60 21.62
C LYS A 254 -6.91 -6.43 21.86
N GLY A 255 -6.41 -6.76 23.07
CA GLY A 255 -5.04 -6.42 23.43
C GLY A 255 -4.76 -4.95 23.20
N GLY A 256 -3.66 -4.62 22.52
CA GLY A 256 -3.32 -3.27 22.12
C GLY A 256 -3.95 -2.78 20.81
N ALA A 257 -4.81 -3.58 20.18
CA ALA A 257 -5.51 -3.22 18.94
C ALA A 257 -6.86 -2.57 19.21
N GLN A 258 -7.25 -1.59 18.37
CA GLN A 258 -8.55 -0.91 18.46
C GLN A 258 -9.12 -0.63 17.07
N MET A 259 -10.43 -0.85 16.88
CA MET A 259 -11.17 -0.21 15.78
C MET A 259 -11.33 1.27 16.10
N SER A 260 -10.87 2.14 15.22
CA SER A 260 -10.84 3.58 15.50
C SER A 260 -12.22 4.13 15.90
N PRO A 261 -12.32 4.87 17.02
CA PRO A 261 -13.56 5.56 17.37
C PRO A 261 -13.91 6.68 16.39
N LYS A 262 -12.93 7.19 15.64
CA LYS A 262 -13.13 8.23 14.63
C LYS A 262 -13.67 7.64 13.32
N HIS A 263 -13.15 6.49 12.89
CA HIS A 263 -13.56 5.82 11.65
C HIS A 263 -13.51 4.29 11.83
N PRO A 264 -14.64 3.60 11.97
CA PRO A 264 -14.67 2.21 12.44
C PRO A 264 -14.07 1.18 11.47
N ASN A 265 -13.75 1.56 10.21
CA ASN A 265 -13.01 0.69 9.28
C ASN A 265 -11.48 0.91 9.34
N PHE A 266 -10.95 1.45 10.44
CA PHE A 266 -9.51 1.63 10.63
C PHE A 266 -9.06 0.89 11.88
N LEU A 267 -8.19 -0.10 11.71
CA LEU A 267 -7.43 -0.70 12.80
C LEU A 267 -6.31 0.24 13.24
N VAL A 268 -6.19 0.42 14.53
CA VAL A 268 -5.18 1.26 15.18
C VAL A 268 -4.39 0.43 16.18
N ASN A 269 -3.07 0.57 16.16
CA ASN A 269 -2.21 0.14 17.25
C ASN A 269 -2.14 1.27 18.29
N THR A 270 -2.69 1.04 19.49
CA THR A 270 -2.75 2.04 20.56
C THR A 270 -1.42 2.24 21.29
N GLY A 271 -0.39 1.45 20.95
CA GLY A 271 0.98 1.60 21.47
C GLY A 271 1.74 0.30 21.60
N ASP A 272 1.07 -0.76 22.01
CA ASP A 272 1.64 -2.06 22.39
C ASP A 272 0.96 -3.27 21.72
N ALA A 273 0.19 -3.06 20.65
CA ALA A 273 -0.44 -4.15 19.91
C ALA A 273 0.60 -5.07 19.27
N THR A 274 0.33 -6.35 19.29
CA THR A 274 0.98 -7.36 18.44
C THR A 274 0.26 -7.46 17.08
N ALA A 275 0.88 -8.09 16.10
CA ALA A 275 0.18 -8.42 14.85
C ALA A 275 -0.99 -9.37 15.10
N ALA A 276 -0.83 -10.30 16.04
CA ALA A 276 -1.88 -11.21 16.47
C ALA A 276 -3.10 -10.48 17.08
N ASP A 277 -2.90 -9.41 17.86
CA ASP A 277 -4.00 -8.57 18.37
C ASP A 277 -4.78 -7.92 17.23
N LEU A 278 -4.06 -7.31 16.26
CA LEU A 278 -4.66 -6.63 15.11
C LEU A 278 -5.44 -7.61 14.21
N GLU A 279 -4.84 -8.74 13.85
CA GLU A 279 -5.54 -9.77 13.07
C GLU A 279 -6.72 -10.37 13.85
N GLY A 280 -6.52 -10.67 15.13
CA GLY A 280 -7.55 -11.24 15.97
C GLY A 280 -8.75 -10.30 16.16
N LEU A 281 -8.53 -8.99 16.32
CA LEU A 281 -9.62 -8.01 16.34
C LEU A 281 -10.32 -7.92 14.99
N GLY A 282 -9.56 -7.90 13.89
CA GLY A 282 -10.15 -7.86 12.55
C GLY A 282 -11.02 -9.09 12.24
N GLU A 283 -10.58 -10.30 12.61
CA GLU A 283 -11.40 -11.51 12.43
C GLU A 283 -12.66 -11.50 13.32
N GLU A 284 -12.56 -10.98 14.53
CA GLU A 284 -13.73 -10.81 15.41
C GLU A 284 -14.74 -9.83 14.81
N VAL A 285 -14.25 -8.70 14.24
CA VAL A 285 -15.11 -7.73 13.54
C VAL A 285 -15.79 -8.38 12.33
N ARG A 286 -15.06 -9.15 11.52
CA ARG A 286 -15.62 -9.87 10.38
C ARG A 286 -16.74 -10.82 10.79
N GLN A 287 -16.53 -11.59 11.84
CA GLN A 287 -17.53 -12.54 12.34
C GLN A 287 -18.77 -11.81 12.84
N ARG A 288 -18.61 -10.79 13.71
CA ARG A 288 -19.73 -10.05 14.28
C ARG A 288 -20.54 -9.27 13.25
N VAL A 289 -19.87 -8.68 12.22
CA VAL A 289 -20.58 -8.05 11.09
C VAL A 289 -21.39 -9.10 10.32
N PHE A 290 -20.79 -10.27 10.06
CA PHE A 290 -21.52 -11.35 9.38
C PHE A 290 -22.74 -11.83 10.18
N ASP A 291 -22.60 -12.02 11.48
CA ASP A 291 -23.70 -12.45 12.37
C ASP A 291 -24.82 -11.40 12.44
N HIS A 292 -24.47 -10.10 12.35
CA HIS A 292 -25.43 -9.00 12.39
C HIS A 292 -26.16 -8.76 11.08
N SER A 293 -25.44 -8.84 9.93
CA SER A 293 -25.93 -8.38 8.64
C SER A 293 -25.89 -9.41 7.50
N GLY A 294 -25.25 -10.56 7.71
CA GLY A 294 -24.96 -11.53 6.64
C GLY A 294 -23.87 -11.11 5.66
N ILE A 295 -23.26 -9.93 5.85
CA ILE A 295 -22.21 -9.40 4.96
C ILE A 295 -20.84 -9.94 5.38
N ARG A 296 -20.12 -10.57 4.45
CA ARG A 296 -18.74 -11.02 4.66
C ARG A 296 -17.77 -9.91 4.25
N LEU A 297 -17.09 -9.30 5.23
CA LEU A 297 -16.03 -8.33 4.96
C LEU A 297 -14.78 -9.03 4.43
N GLU A 298 -14.12 -8.39 3.45
CA GLU A 298 -12.83 -8.82 2.91
C GLU A 298 -11.73 -7.89 3.38
N TRP A 299 -10.61 -8.44 3.79
CA TRP A 299 -9.45 -7.64 4.18
C TRP A 299 -8.93 -6.80 3.01
N GLU A 300 -8.66 -5.53 3.28
CA GLU A 300 -7.91 -4.63 2.39
C GLU A 300 -6.43 -4.60 2.79
N ILE A 301 -6.14 -4.60 4.10
CA ILE A 301 -4.77 -4.68 4.62
C ILE A 301 -4.19 -6.06 4.28
N MET A 302 -3.03 -6.08 3.66
CA MET A 302 -2.29 -7.32 3.39
C MET A 302 -1.71 -7.88 4.70
N ARG A 303 -1.92 -9.17 4.93
CA ARG A 303 -1.39 -9.92 6.07
C ARG A 303 -0.33 -10.88 5.56
N VAL A 304 0.89 -10.74 6.03
CA VAL A 304 2.04 -11.48 5.51
C VAL A 304 2.90 -12.05 6.63
N GLY A 305 3.62 -13.12 6.33
CA GLY A 305 4.51 -13.76 7.28
C GLY A 305 3.84 -14.85 8.13
N GLU A 306 4.60 -15.37 9.07
CA GLU A 306 4.21 -16.47 9.96
C GLU A 306 3.72 -15.91 11.30
N PRO A 307 2.74 -16.57 11.96
CA PRO A 307 2.40 -16.23 13.33
C PRO A 307 3.62 -16.43 14.26
N ALA A 308 3.57 -15.85 15.45
CA ALA A 308 4.56 -16.19 16.47
C ALA A 308 4.51 -17.69 16.79
N PRO A 309 5.64 -18.33 17.14
CA PRO A 309 5.71 -19.74 17.49
C PRO A 309 4.90 -20.06 18.78
#